data_69bfe82070054b14959e69f25f25fe64
#
_entry.id   69bfe82070054b14959e69f25f25fe64
#
_cell.length_a   1.000
_cell.length_b   1.000
_cell.length_c   1.000
_cell.angle_alpha   90.00
_cell.angle_beta   90.00
_cell.angle_gamma   90.00
#
_symmetry.space_group_name_H-M   'P 1'
#
loop_
_entity.id
_entity.type
_entity.pdbx_description
1 polymer ?
#
loop_
_entity_poly.entity_id
_entity_poly.type
_entity_poly.pdbx_seq_one_letter_code
_entity_poly.pdbx_strand_id
1 'polypeptide(L)'
;MINRFSVTQRLVLSFVFVILVGSILLSLPISHYANSPETNYLDHLFNTVSMVCVTGLSVVPVSKAYNGFGQIISMLLMQTGGLGLVSLIAISTYSLKNKLGLSDQDLLQSALSRDNQKDLKSYLFKVYKITFSIEALAALVIMTDFIPRFGLGHGIFNSLFLAVSAFCNAGFDNLGANSLQDYATNPTINLAVSGLIMSGSLGFAVWIDLIQLFKRYIKNRPRNWKLACRPLSNQSRLVLISTACILLVGTLLAWLLEMDNSKTIGTLNVWQQLMVSFFQTVTMRTAGFATISYTKADFSTNLLFMIQMIIGGGPGGTAGGIKVTTASIMFLLFKSELSGNSSVVFRNRIISNKTVLQAFTVILFFLTMLFVGYVILLETNPNLLPLALLFESVSAIATVGVSMDLTPSLNTIGRFVIMALMFIGRVGPITVLLSLMTKKEKQVSYSPTDISVG
;
A
#
# COMPACT_ATOMS: atom_id res chain seq x y z
N MET A 1 -18.18 25.81 9.95
CA MET A 1 -18.67 24.40 10.00
C MET A 1 -17.55 23.36 10.21
N ILE A 2 -16.38 23.49 9.61
CA ILE A 2 -15.27 22.50 9.64
C ILE A 2 -14.68 22.26 11.06
N ASN A 3 -14.82 23.19 11.99
CA ASN A 3 -14.28 23.09 13.36
C ASN A 3 -15.02 22.11 14.30
N ARG A 4 -16.13 21.49 13.87
CA ARG A 4 -16.90 20.52 14.69
C ARG A 4 -16.48 19.06 14.48
N PHE A 5 -15.71 18.76 13.42
CA PHE A 5 -15.29 17.40 13.11
C PHE A 5 -13.96 17.05 13.78
N SER A 6 -13.84 15.79 14.24
CA SER A 6 -12.58 15.24 14.74
C SER A 6 -11.52 15.19 13.61
N VAL A 7 -10.24 15.08 13.98
CA VAL A 7 -9.14 14.96 12.98
C VAL A 7 -9.37 13.78 12.05
N THR A 8 -9.83 12.64 12.59
CA THR A 8 -10.15 11.44 11.82
C THR A 8 -11.30 11.65 10.84
N GLN A 9 -12.38 12.32 11.25
CA GLN A 9 -13.50 12.65 10.37
C GLN A 9 -13.10 13.59 9.23
N ARG A 10 -12.27 14.60 9.51
CA ARG A 10 -11.74 15.51 8.48
C ARG A 10 -10.89 14.78 7.46
N LEU A 11 -10.10 13.82 7.90
CA LEU A 11 -9.27 12.99 7.03
C LEU A 11 -10.17 12.15 6.10
N VAL A 12 -11.17 11.45 6.63
CA VAL A 12 -12.14 10.68 5.84
C VAL A 12 -12.85 11.57 4.82
N LEU A 13 -13.36 12.73 5.25
CA LEU A 13 -14.06 13.67 4.37
C LEU A 13 -13.15 14.23 3.26
N SER A 14 -11.87 14.46 3.53
CA SER A 14 -10.94 14.92 2.51
C SER A 14 -10.67 13.86 1.44
N PHE A 15 -10.58 12.56 1.81
CA PHE A 15 -10.49 11.48 0.83
C PHE A 15 -11.75 11.40 -0.04
N VAL A 16 -12.94 11.45 0.58
CA VAL A 16 -14.22 11.45 -0.16
C VAL A 16 -14.30 12.64 -1.10
N PHE A 17 -13.89 13.84 -0.67
CA PHE A 17 -13.87 15.03 -1.52
C PHE A 17 -12.95 14.84 -2.74
N VAL A 18 -11.73 14.35 -2.56
CA VAL A 18 -10.79 14.09 -3.66
C VAL A 18 -11.35 13.05 -4.63
N ILE A 19 -11.99 11.98 -4.11
CA ILE A 19 -12.64 10.96 -4.94
C ILE A 19 -13.76 11.57 -5.80
N LEU A 20 -14.64 12.35 -5.20
CA LEU A 20 -15.76 12.97 -5.94
C LEU A 20 -15.26 13.94 -7.00
N VAL A 21 -14.33 14.83 -6.67
CA VAL A 21 -13.76 15.76 -7.64
C VAL A 21 -13.02 15.01 -8.75
N GLY A 22 -12.20 14.03 -8.40
CA GLY A 22 -11.46 13.22 -9.36
C GLY A 22 -12.37 12.43 -10.31
N SER A 23 -13.46 11.82 -9.79
CA SER A 23 -14.40 11.04 -10.60
C SER A 23 -15.15 11.93 -11.59
N ILE A 24 -15.52 13.15 -11.18
CA ILE A 24 -16.14 14.14 -12.10
C ILE A 24 -15.12 14.53 -13.18
N LEU A 25 -13.88 14.86 -12.82
CA LEU A 25 -12.86 15.26 -13.80
C LEU A 25 -12.56 14.14 -14.80
N LEU A 26 -12.46 12.88 -14.33
CA LEU A 26 -12.23 11.74 -15.21
C LEU A 26 -13.45 11.35 -16.04
N SER A 27 -14.68 11.72 -15.66
CA SER A 27 -15.88 11.47 -16.45
C SER A 27 -16.11 12.50 -17.56
N LEU A 28 -15.37 13.62 -17.57
CA LEU A 28 -15.52 14.65 -18.60
C LEU A 28 -15.02 14.14 -19.97
N PRO A 29 -15.70 14.46 -21.07
CA PRO A 29 -15.29 14.07 -22.43
C PRO A 29 -13.85 14.48 -22.79
N ILE A 30 -13.36 15.59 -22.24
CA ILE A 30 -11.99 16.09 -22.46
C ILE A 30 -10.91 15.12 -21.92
N SER A 31 -11.27 14.22 -21.00
CA SER A 31 -10.36 13.24 -20.37
C SER A 31 -10.27 11.94 -21.16
N HIS A 32 -11.06 11.75 -22.22
CA HIS A 32 -11.20 10.51 -22.96
C HIS A 32 -10.61 10.60 -24.36
N TYR A 33 -10.25 9.44 -24.91
CA TYR A 33 -10.00 9.32 -26.35
C TYR A 33 -11.33 9.38 -27.12
N ALA A 34 -11.31 9.89 -28.36
CA ALA A 34 -12.47 9.91 -29.22
C ALA A 34 -13.10 8.53 -29.48
N ASN A 35 -12.25 7.48 -29.49
CA ASN A 35 -12.63 6.08 -29.68
C ASN A 35 -12.52 5.25 -28.38
N SER A 36 -12.67 5.89 -27.21
CA SER A 36 -12.65 5.16 -25.93
C SER A 36 -13.83 4.20 -25.83
N PRO A 37 -13.71 3.08 -25.11
CA PRO A 37 -14.84 2.22 -24.79
C PRO A 37 -15.97 3.01 -24.14
N GLU A 38 -17.22 2.62 -24.37
CA GLU A 38 -18.35 3.18 -23.65
C GLU A 38 -18.17 2.92 -22.15
N THR A 39 -18.17 3.97 -21.37
CA THR A 39 -17.96 3.94 -19.92
C THR A 39 -19.08 4.70 -19.22
N ASN A 40 -19.52 4.16 -18.10
CA ASN A 40 -20.49 4.78 -17.23
C ASN A 40 -19.78 5.59 -16.11
N TYR A 41 -20.48 6.54 -15.50
CA TYR A 41 -19.93 7.29 -14.36
C TYR A 41 -19.42 6.36 -13.23
N LEU A 42 -20.08 5.22 -13.01
CA LEU A 42 -19.65 4.24 -12.00
C LEU A 42 -18.25 3.67 -12.29
N ASP A 43 -17.88 3.49 -13.57
CA ASP A 43 -16.56 3.00 -13.97
C ASP A 43 -15.47 4.04 -13.62
N HIS A 44 -15.76 5.33 -13.88
CA HIS A 44 -14.85 6.42 -13.50
C HIS A 44 -14.75 6.61 -12.00
N LEU A 45 -15.87 6.48 -11.28
CA LEU A 45 -15.88 6.51 -9.81
C LEU A 45 -15.04 5.36 -9.24
N PHE A 46 -15.20 4.13 -9.76
CA PHE A 46 -14.44 2.96 -9.34
C PHE A 46 -12.93 3.17 -9.56
N ASN A 47 -12.54 3.56 -10.76
CA ASN A 47 -11.14 3.81 -11.09
C ASN A 47 -10.56 4.95 -10.23
N THR A 48 -11.33 6.00 -9.96
CA THR A 48 -10.91 7.11 -9.08
C THR A 48 -10.73 6.67 -7.65
N VAL A 49 -11.67 5.88 -7.10
CA VAL A 49 -11.52 5.30 -5.75
C VAL A 49 -10.23 4.47 -5.68
N SER A 50 -10.00 3.63 -6.69
CA SER A 50 -8.81 2.79 -6.77
C SER A 50 -7.53 3.63 -6.87
N MET A 51 -7.50 4.70 -7.66
CA MET A 51 -6.36 5.63 -7.78
C MET A 51 -6.07 6.37 -6.47
N VAL A 52 -7.11 6.93 -5.83
CA VAL A 52 -6.97 7.68 -4.57
C VAL A 52 -6.68 6.76 -3.38
N CYS A 53 -7.26 5.57 -3.35
CA CYS A 53 -6.93 4.55 -2.36
C CYS A 53 -5.62 3.81 -2.68
N VAL A 54 -5.01 4.12 -3.84
CA VAL A 54 -3.72 3.54 -4.26
C VAL A 54 -3.81 2.01 -4.26
N THR A 55 -4.82 1.49 -4.94
CA THR A 55 -5.09 0.06 -4.98
C THR A 55 -4.60 -0.56 -6.29
N GLY A 56 -5.07 -0.09 -7.45
CA GLY A 56 -4.68 -0.64 -8.76
C GLY A 56 -5.73 -1.48 -9.46
N LEU A 57 -6.85 -1.81 -8.80
CA LEU A 57 -7.98 -2.46 -9.47
C LEU A 57 -8.65 -1.50 -10.44
N SER A 58 -8.98 -1.96 -11.63
CA SER A 58 -9.64 -1.13 -12.65
C SER A 58 -10.73 -1.90 -13.41
N VAL A 59 -11.84 -1.23 -13.64
CA VAL A 59 -12.90 -1.75 -14.52
C VAL A 59 -12.52 -1.54 -15.99
N VAL A 60 -11.90 -0.40 -16.29
CA VAL A 60 -11.43 -0.06 -17.63
C VAL A 60 -9.95 0.35 -17.55
N PRO A 61 -9.07 -0.24 -18.40
CA PRO A 61 -7.65 0.11 -18.41
C PRO A 61 -7.42 1.59 -18.73
N VAL A 62 -6.50 2.22 -17.98
CA VAL A 62 -6.16 3.65 -18.13
C VAL A 62 -5.73 3.98 -19.55
N SER A 63 -4.92 3.10 -20.16
CA SER A 63 -4.41 3.26 -21.53
C SER A 63 -5.51 3.30 -22.60
N LYS A 64 -6.66 2.69 -22.36
CA LYS A 64 -7.77 2.62 -23.32
C LYS A 64 -8.82 3.69 -23.07
N ALA A 65 -9.07 4.05 -21.80
CA ALA A 65 -10.13 5.00 -21.45
C ALA A 65 -9.66 6.44 -21.53
N TYR A 66 -8.47 6.76 -20.98
CA TYR A 66 -8.06 8.13 -20.73
C TYR A 66 -6.96 8.58 -21.68
N ASN A 67 -7.16 9.75 -22.30
CA ASN A 67 -6.14 10.44 -23.09
C ASN A 67 -5.05 11.06 -22.20
N GLY A 68 -4.08 11.76 -22.79
CA GLY A 68 -2.97 12.38 -22.05
C GLY A 68 -3.43 13.29 -20.90
N PHE A 69 -4.53 14.04 -21.07
CA PHE A 69 -5.08 14.88 -20.00
C PHE A 69 -5.67 14.02 -18.86
N GLY A 70 -6.48 13.01 -19.18
CA GLY A 70 -7.02 12.09 -18.19
C GLY A 70 -5.94 11.30 -17.46
N GLN A 71 -4.85 10.93 -18.16
CA GLN A 71 -3.69 10.26 -17.53
C GLN A 71 -2.91 11.20 -16.59
N ILE A 72 -2.81 12.50 -16.87
CA ILE A 72 -2.24 13.48 -15.94
C ILE A 72 -3.11 13.60 -14.69
N ILE A 73 -4.44 13.67 -14.84
CA ILE A 73 -5.35 13.64 -13.68
C ILE A 73 -5.16 12.36 -12.88
N SER A 74 -5.04 11.21 -13.54
CA SER A 74 -4.77 9.91 -12.86
C SER A 74 -3.48 9.94 -12.07
N MET A 75 -2.37 10.48 -12.62
CA MET A 75 -1.12 10.65 -11.87
C MET A 75 -1.29 11.55 -10.63
N LEU A 76 -2.02 12.66 -10.75
CA LEU A 76 -2.28 13.57 -9.63
C LEU A 76 -3.15 12.91 -8.55
N LEU A 77 -4.13 12.08 -8.92
CA LEU A 77 -4.96 11.32 -8.00
C LEU A 77 -4.12 10.26 -7.24
N MET A 78 -3.27 9.52 -7.95
CA MET A 78 -2.35 8.56 -7.34
C MET A 78 -1.36 9.24 -6.40
N GLN A 79 -0.80 10.38 -6.80
CA GLN A 79 0.15 11.14 -5.98
C GLN A 79 -0.52 11.70 -4.72
N THR A 80 -1.72 12.26 -4.85
CA THR A 80 -2.50 12.75 -3.69
C THR A 80 -2.94 11.61 -2.78
N GLY A 81 -3.32 10.47 -3.33
CA GLY A 81 -3.65 9.26 -2.58
C GLY A 81 -2.44 8.67 -1.85
N GLY A 82 -1.30 8.54 -2.54
CA GLY A 82 -0.05 7.99 -1.98
C GLY A 82 0.52 8.85 -0.86
N LEU A 83 0.67 10.16 -1.10
CA LEU A 83 1.23 11.13 -0.13
C LEU A 83 0.17 11.79 0.74
N GLY A 84 -1.11 11.72 0.34
CA GLY A 84 -2.19 12.53 0.90
C GLY A 84 -2.45 12.31 2.36
N LEU A 85 -2.35 11.07 2.83
CA LEU A 85 -2.56 10.76 4.26
C LEU A 85 -1.57 11.53 5.13
N VAL A 86 -0.29 11.52 4.77
CA VAL A 86 0.76 12.27 5.47
C VAL A 86 0.55 13.77 5.34
N SER A 87 0.20 14.25 4.14
CA SER A 87 0.00 15.67 3.84
C SER A 87 -1.26 16.24 4.49
N LEU A 88 -2.37 15.49 4.43
CA LEU A 88 -3.65 15.91 5.03
C LEU A 88 -3.59 15.95 6.56
N ILE A 89 -2.94 14.96 7.17
CA ILE A 89 -2.66 14.96 8.59
C ILE A 89 -1.83 16.21 8.96
N ALA A 90 -0.85 16.52 8.16
CA ALA A 90 0.03 17.66 8.41
C ALA A 90 -0.66 19.01 8.24
N ILE A 91 -1.48 19.18 7.19
CA ILE A 91 -2.27 20.41 6.99
C ILE A 91 -3.29 20.58 8.12
N SER A 92 -3.97 19.51 8.52
CA SER A 92 -4.91 19.57 9.64
C SER A 92 -4.23 19.97 10.95
N THR A 93 -3.02 19.44 11.21
CA THR A 93 -2.23 19.80 12.40
C THR A 93 -1.74 21.24 12.35
N TYR A 94 -1.31 21.72 11.19
CA TYR A 94 -0.84 23.10 11.03
C TYR A 94 -1.96 24.13 11.20
N SER A 95 -3.14 23.87 10.65
CA SER A 95 -4.31 24.73 10.77
C SER A 95 -4.86 24.78 12.20
N LEU A 96 -4.52 23.81 13.07
CA LEU A 96 -5.06 23.64 14.41
C LEU A 96 -4.03 23.91 15.51
N LYS A 97 -2.93 24.59 15.24
CA LYS A 97 -1.77 24.81 16.11
C LYS A 97 -2.07 25.17 17.58
N ASN A 98 -3.30 25.58 17.90
CA ASN A 98 -3.70 26.00 19.25
C ASN A 98 -4.88 25.23 19.88
N LYS A 99 -5.39 24.15 19.29
CA LYS A 99 -6.65 23.50 19.78
C LYS A 99 -6.68 21.96 19.64
N LEU A 100 -5.54 21.27 19.54
CA LEU A 100 -5.53 19.80 19.50
C LEU A 100 -5.66 19.22 20.91
N GLY A 101 -6.66 18.36 21.13
CA GLY A 101 -6.75 17.52 22.31
C GLY A 101 -5.63 16.49 22.38
N LEU A 102 -5.32 15.97 23.57
CA LEU A 102 -4.27 14.95 23.77
C LEU A 102 -4.50 13.70 22.90
N SER A 103 -5.76 13.29 22.73
CA SER A 103 -6.13 12.14 21.88
C SER A 103 -5.87 12.36 20.38
N ASP A 104 -6.03 13.61 19.91
CA ASP A 104 -5.74 13.98 18.52
C ASP A 104 -4.23 14.04 18.28
N GLN A 105 -3.45 14.42 19.30
CA GLN A 105 -1.98 14.39 19.26
C GLN A 105 -1.44 12.96 19.17
N ASP A 106 -1.99 12.03 19.95
CA ASP A 106 -1.61 10.61 19.92
C ASP A 106 -1.89 9.97 18.55
N LEU A 107 -3.04 10.32 17.94
CA LEU A 107 -3.39 9.84 16.58
C LEU A 107 -2.43 10.37 15.51
N LEU A 108 -2.05 11.64 15.61
CA LEU A 108 -1.09 12.26 14.71
C LEU A 108 0.32 11.69 14.88
N GLN A 109 0.74 11.41 16.11
CA GLN A 109 2.01 10.78 16.42
C GLN A 109 2.07 9.35 15.86
N SER A 110 0.99 8.56 16.03
CA SER A 110 0.93 7.19 15.50
C SER A 110 0.95 7.15 13.98
N ALA A 111 0.24 8.07 13.31
CA ALA A 111 0.21 8.16 11.85
C ALA A 111 1.52 8.67 11.24
N LEU A 112 2.22 9.59 11.93
CA LEU A 112 3.51 10.14 11.50
C LEU A 112 4.72 9.36 12.03
N SER A 113 4.49 8.39 12.92
CA SER A 113 5.56 7.56 13.52
C SER A 113 6.67 8.36 14.21
N ARG A 114 6.35 9.50 14.86
CA ARG A 114 7.34 10.38 15.51
C ARG A 114 6.84 11.09 16.76
N ASP A 115 7.74 11.17 17.77
CA ASP A 115 7.49 11.78 19.09
C ASP A 115 7.58 13.32 19.15
N ASN A 116 8.00 14.02 18.09
CA ASN A 116 8.28 15.47 18.16
C ASN A 116 7.56 16.30 17.08
N GLN A 117 6.58 17.12 17.52
CA GLN A 117 5.78 18.01 16.67
C GLN A 117 6.51 19.29 16.20
N LYS A 118 7.72 19.59 16.71
CA LYS A 118 8.34 20.93 16.54
C LYS A 118 8.71 21.31 15.09
N ASP A 119 8.76 20.32 14.16
CA ASP A 119 9.23 20.55 12.78
C ASP A 119 8.39 19.86 11.68
N LEU A 120 7.05 19.87 11.80
CA LEU A 120 6.17 19.23 10.83
C LEU A 120 6.38 19.75 9.40
N LYS A 121 6.56 21.07 9.23
CA LYS A 121 6.84 21.69 7.91
C LYS A 121 8.14 21.17 7.31
N SER A 122 9.19 21.07 8.12
CA SER A 122 10.49 20.53 7.70
C SER A 122 10.39 19.04 7.36
N TYR A 123 9.59 18.28 8.13
CA TYR A 123 9.33 16.86 7.85
C TYR A 123 8.65 16.68 6.50
N LEU A 124 7.55 17.41 6.23
CA LEU A 124 6.83 17.35 4.96
C LEU A 124 7.72 17.72 3.77
N PHE A 125 8.47 18.79 3.90
CA PHE A 125 9.39 19.18 2.83
C PHE A 125 10.41 18.09 2.52
N LYS A 126 10.91 17.39 3.57
CA LYS A 126 11.79 16.23 3.38
C LYS A 126 11.07 15.06 2.68
N VAL A 127 9.82 14.78 3.06
CA VAL A 127 9.00 13.74 2.43
C VAL A 127 8.84 14.03 0.94
N TYR A 128 8.37 15.22 0.56
CA TYR A 128 8.22 15.60 -0.85
C TYR A 128 9.54 15.55 -1.61
N LYS A 129 10.61 16.08 -1.01
CA LYS A 129 11.94 16.05 -1.63
C LYS A 129 12.44 14.62 -1.89
N ILE A 130 12.26 13.72 -0.93
CA ILE A 130 12.63 12.29 -1.09
C ILE A 130 11.81 11.66 -2.20
N THR A 131 10.49 11.83 -2.18
CA THR A 131 9.57 11.28 -3.17
C THR A 131 9.95 11.70 -4.59
N PHE A 132 9.92 12.99 -4.88
CA PHE A 132 10.22 13.49 -6.22
C PHE A 132 11.64 13.17 -6.68
N SER A 133 12.62 13.09 -5.76
CA SER A 133 13.98 12.69 -6.13
C SER A 133 14.06 11.22 -6.53
N ILE A 134 13.37 10.33 -5.81
CA ILE A 134 13.36 8.88 -6.13
C ILE A 134 12.57 8.63 -7.42
N GLU A 135 11.40 9.25 -7.57
CA GLU A 135 10.56 9.14 -8.78
C GLU A 135 11.33 9.63 -10.01
N ALA A 136 11.99 10.80 -9.94
CA ALA A 136 12.78 11.33 -11.05
C ALA A 136 13.96 10.43 -11.43
N LEU A 137 14.73 9.93 -10.45
CA LEU A 137 15.85 9.03 -10.70
C LEU A 137 15.40 7.72 -11.35
N ALA A 138 14.31 7.13 -10.86
CA ALA A 138 13.80 5.89 -11.43
C ALA A 138 13.15 6.11 -12.80
N ALA A 139 12.45 7.24 -13.01
CA ALA A 139 11.94 7.61 -14.34
C ALA A 139 13.07 7.71 -15.37
N LEU A 140 14.23 8.31 -15.02
CA LEU A 140 15.40 8.36 -15.89
C LEU A 140 15.91 6.94 -16.23
N VAL A 141 15.89 6.00 -15.29
CA VAL A 141 16.26 4.61 -15.57
C VAL A 141 15.23 3.95 -16.50
N ILE A 142 13.93 4.13 -16.27
CA ILE A 142 12.87 3.57 -17.11
C ILE A 142 12.90 4.17 -18.53
N MET A 143 13.25 5.47 -18.68
CA MET A 143 13.43 6.14 -19.97
C MET A 143 14.45 5.44 -20.86
N THR A 144 15.47 4.80 -20.30
CA THR A 144 16.50 4.09 -21.11
C THR A 144 15.91 2.92 -21.92
N ASP A 145 14.80 2.35 -21.45
CA ASP A 145 14.08 1.29 -22.15
C ASP A 145 12.89 1.82 -22.96
N PHE A 146 12.13 2.78 -22.42
CA PHE A 146 10.88 3.25 -23.05
C PHE A 146 11.09 4.25 -24.19
N ILE A 147 12.14 5.08 -24.16
CA ILE A 147 12.42 6.00 -25.28
C ILE A 147 12.73 5.25 -26.58
N PRO A 148 13.58 4.21 -26.59
CA PRO A 148 13.82 3.40 -27.80
C PRO A 148 12.56 2.69 -28.33
N ARG A 149 11.61 2.34 -27.44
CA ARG A 149 10.39 1.58 -27.81
C ARG A 149 9.24 2.48 -28.29
N PHE A 150 9.01 3.60 -27.61
CA PHE A 150 7.83 4.45 -27.81
C PHE A 150 8.13 5.82 -28.44
N GLY A 151 9.41 6.11 -28.69
CA GLY A 151 9.86 7.43 -29.09
C GLY A 151 9.96 8.41 -27.92
N LEU A 152 10.54 9.59 -28.17
CA LEU A 152 10.95 10.52 -27.12
C LEU A 152 9.77 11.05 -26.30
N GLY A 153 8.67 11.49 -26.91
CA GLY A 153 7.51 12.06 -26.21
C GLY A 153 6.76 11.05 -25.36
N HIS A 154 6.30 9.96 -25.98
CA HIS A 154 5.58 8.90 -25.26
C HIS A 154 6.49 8.15 -24.30
N GLY A 155 7.77 7.94 -24.63
CA GLY A 155 8.72 7.27 -23.75
C GLY A 155 8.93 8.03 -22.43
N ILE A 156 9.09 9.36 -22.49
CA ILE A 156 9.22 10.20 -21.28
C ILE A 156 7.92 10.17 -20.47
N PHE A 157 6.77 10.34 -21.13
CA PHE A 157 5.47 10.39 -20.45
C PHE A 157 5.14 9.07 -19.74
N ASN A 158 5.30 7.93 -20.43
CA ASN A 158 5.06 6.60 -19.87
C ASN A 158 6.00 6.28 -18.71
N SER A 159 7.28 6.71 -18.81
CA SER A 159 8.25 6.53 -17.73
C SER A 159 7.88 7.32 -16.48
N LEU A 160 7.42 8.56 -16.63
CA LEU A 160 6.94 9.37 -15.50
C LEU A 160 5.68 8.78 -14.88
N PHE A 161 4.71 8.36 -15.73
CA PHE A 161 3.48 7.73 -15.27
C PHE A 161 3.78 6.48 -14.43
N LEU A 162 4.60 5.58 -14.97
CA LEU A 162 4.98 4.34 -14.29
C LEU A 162 5.78 4.61 -13.00
N ALA A 163 6.67 5.60 -13.01
CA ALA A 163 7.46 5.93 -11.82
C ALA A 163 6.58 6.47 -10.67
N VAL A 164 5.64 7.38 -10.98
CA VAL A 164 4.67 7.91 -10.00
C VAL A 164 3.78 6.79 -9.47
N SER A 165 3.21 5.97 -10.36
CA SER A 165 2.34 4.85 -9.97
C SER A 165 3.07 3.84 -9.09
N ALA A 166 4.29 3.46 -9.45
CA ALA A 166 5.09 2.48 -8.71
C ALA A 166 5.56 3.00 -7.34
N PHE A 167 6.01 4.26 -7.24
CA PHE A 167 6.39 4.83 -5.95
C PHE A 167 5.20 5.01 -5.02
N CYS A 168 4.06 5.46 -5.57
CA CYS A 168 2.81 5.58 -4.80
C CYS A 168 2.21 4.21 -4.44
N ASN A 169 2.69 3.11 -5.00
CA ASN A 169 2.11 1.77 -4.90
C ASN A 169 0.68 1.73 -5.47
N ALA A 170 0.43 2.41 -6.59
CA ALA A 170 -0.92 2.57 -7.14
C ALA A 170 -1.33 1.47 -8.13
N GLY A 171 -0.35 0.77 -8.75
CA GLY A 171 -0.60 -0.38 -9.61
C GLY A 171 -1.20 -0.07 -10.97
N PHE A 172 -1.30 1.19 -11.34
CA PHE A 172 -1.76 1.58 -12.67
C PHE A 172 -0.59 1.77 -13.62
N ASP A 173 -0.78 1.34 -14.85
CA ASP A 173 0.08 1.65 -15.98
C ASP A 173 -0.74 2.18 -17.17
N ASN A 174 -0.05 2.75 -18.12
CA ASN A 174 -0.64 3.25 -19.37
C ASN A 174 -0.09 2.50 -20.59
N LEU A 175 0.46 1.28 -20.37
CA LEU A 175 1.13 0.49 -21.40
C LEU A 175 0.17 -0.45 -22.14
N GLY A 176 -0.91 -0.88 -21.49
CA GLY A 176 -1.86 -1.81 -22.09
C GLY A 176 -2.89 -2.36 -21.13
N ALA A 177 -3.45 -3.53 -21.47
CA ALA A 177 -4.42 -4.23 -20.62
C ALA A 177 -3.75 -5.28 -19.71
N ASN A 178 -2.53 -5.71 -20.02
CA ASN A 178 -1.86 -6.84 -19.40
C ASN A 178 -0.84 -6.43 -18.31
N SER A 179 -0.93 -5.21 -17.79
CA SER A 179 0.04 -4.67 -16.85
C SER A 179 1.48 -4.79 -17.38
N LEU A 180 2.43 -5.25 -16.56
CA LEU A 180 3.83 -5.42 -16.96
C LEU A 180 4.17 -6.83 -17.47
N GLN A 181 3.18 -7.64 -17.90
CA GLN A 181 3.45 -9.01 -18.39
C GLN A 181 4.39 -9.04 -19.59
N ASP A 182 4.28 -8.06 -20.51
CA ASP A 182 5.15 -7.94 -21.68
C ASP A 182 6.61 -7.58 -21.31
N TYR A 183 6.83 -7.14 -20.07
CA TYR A 183 8.14 -6.78 -19.51
C TYR A 183 8.64 -7.79 -18.47
N ALA A 184 8.01 -8.97 -18.34
CA ALA A 184 8.32 -9.97 -17.32
C ALA A 184 9.82 -10.36 -17.28
N THR A 185 10.47 -10.44 -18.43
CA THR A 185 11.88 -10.79 -18.56
C THR A 185 12.84 -9.60 -18.68
N ASN A 186 12.31 -8.36 -18.62
CA ASN A 186 13.13 -7.14 -18.73
C ASN A 186 13.71 -6.76 -17.35
N PRO A 187 15.03 -6.90 -17.12
CA PRO A 187 15.62 -6.64 -15.81
C PRO A 187 15.57 -5.14 -15.43
N THR A 188 15.69 -4.22 -16.39
CA THR A 188 15.68 -2.78 -16.15
C THR A 188 14.34 -2.36 -15.55
N ILE A 189 13.23 -2.75 -16.18
CA ILE A 189 11.87 -2.42 -15.72
C ILE A 189 11.58 -3.12 -14.39
N ASN A 190 11.86 -4.43 -14.29
CA ASN A 190 11.60 -5.18 -13.05
C ASN A 190 12.33 -4.60 -11.85
N LEU A 191 13.62 -4.28 -11.98
CA LEU A 191 14.42 -3.73 -10.88
C LEU A 191 14.05 -2.29 -10.54
N ALA A 192 13.80 -1.44 -11.56
CA ALA A 192 13.40 -0.05 -11.33
C ALA A 192 12.03 0.03 -10.62
N VAL A 193 11.03 -0.71 -11.12
CA VAL A 193 9.69 -0.74 -10.52
C VAL A 193 9.72 -1.37 -9.13
N SER A 194 10.42 -2.50 -8.93
CA SER A 194 10.60 -3.09 -7.59
C SER A 194 11.27 -2.13 -6.61
N GLY A 195 12.30 -1.40 -7.06
CA GLY A 195 12.98 -0.37 -6.25
C GLY A 195 12.05 0.77 -5.85
N LEU A 196 11.19 1.24 -6.76
CA LEU A 196 10.17 2.26 -6.49
C LEU A 196 9.14 1.76 -5.47
N ILE A 197 8.56 0.59 -5.68
CA ILE A 197 7.58 -0.04 -4.78
C ILE A 197 8.16 -0.18 -3.37
N MET A 198 9.37 -0.73 -3.26
CA MET A 198 10.05 -0.87 -1.97
C MET A 198 10.30 0.50 -1.32
N SER A 199 10.72 1.49 -2.09
CA SER A 199 10.98 2.85 -1.60
C SER A 199 9.72 3.50 -1.03
N GLY A 200 8.60 3.44 -1.72
CA GLY A 200 7.32 3.94 -1.26
C GLY A 200 6.80 3.20 -0.03
N SER A 201 6.93 1.87 -0.02
CA SER A 201 6.38 1.01 1.03
C SER A 201 7.17 0.99 2.34
N LEU A 202 8.45 1.39 2.38
CA LEU A 202 9.27 1.35 3.62
C LEU A 202 8.80 2.31 4.70
N GLY A 203 8.17 3.42 4.31
CA GLY A 203 7.78 4.50 5.22
C GLY A 203 8.84 5.61 5.34
N PHE A 204 8.34 6.86 5.39
CA PHE A 204 9.21 8.05 5.35
C PHE A 204 10.10 8.21 6.59
N ALA A 205 9.66 7.72 7.76
CA ALA A 205 10.48 7.72 8.98
C ALA A 205 11.74 6.85 8.80
N VAL A 206 11.60 5.68 8.15
CA VAL A 206 12.73 4.79 7.84
C VAL A 206 13.70 5.46 6.88
N TRP A 207 13.20 6.15 5.84
CA TRP A 207 14.04 6.91 4.92
C TRP A 207 14.87 7.98 5.61
N ILE A 208 14.27 8.73 6.53
CA ILE A 208 14.99 9.77 7.29
C ILE A 208 16.08 9.13 8.15
N ASP A 209 15.80 8.02 8.80
CA ASP A 209 16.79 7.27 9.59
C ASP A 209 17.94 6.75 8.71
N LEU A 210 17.62 6.22 7.51
CA LEU A 210 18.62 5.74 6.54
C LEU A 210 19.50 6.89 6.02
N ILE A 211 18.92 8.03 5.65
CA ILE A 211 19.69 9.21 5.20
C ILE A 211 20.62 9.69 6.31
N GLN A 212 20.16 9.70 7.56
CA GLN A 212 21.01 10.06 8.71
C GLN A 212 22.13 9.04 8.93
N LEU A 213 21.83 7.75 8.74
CA LEU A 213 22.82 6.67 8.82
C LEU A 213 23.94 6.88 7.78
N PHE A 214 23.58 7.09 6.52
CA PHE A 214 24.55 7.34 5.45
C PHE A 214 25.40 8.60 5.71
N LYS A 215 24.77 9.69 6.14
CA LYS A 215 25.49 10.92 6.51
C LYS A 215 26.50 10.68 7.62
N ARG A 216 26.13 9.91 8.66
CA ARG A 216 27.04 9.56 9.77
C ARG A 216 28.17 8.65 9.29
N TYR A 217 27.86 7.64 8.46
CA TYR A 217 28.86 6.73 7.91
C TYR A 217 29.93 7.47 7.08
N ILE A 218 29.52 8.46 6.28
CA ILE A 218 30.43 9.27 5.48
C ILE A 218 31.26 10.22 6.38
N LYS A 219 30.63 10.80 7.41
CA LYS A 219 31.28 11.82 8.28
C LYS A 219 32.26 11.21 9.29
N ASN A 220 31.99 10.00 9.80
CA ASN A 220 32.80 9.35 10.82
C ASN A 220 34.05 8.70 10.21
N ARG A 221 35.21 8.95 10.84
CA ARG A 221 36.48 8.29 10.51
C ARG A 221 37.05 7.66 11.78
N PRO A 222 37.45 6.36 11.76
CA PRO A 222 37.34 5.41 10.64
C PRO A 222 35.89 5.03 10.32
N ARG A 223 35.59 4.72 9.06
CA ARG A 223 34.25 4.33 8.57
C ARG A 223 33.85 2.98 9.18
N ASN A 224 33.00 3.00 10.20
CA ASN A 224 32.53 1.82 10.88
C ASN A 224 31.01 1.70 10.75
N TRP A 225 30.56 0.69 10.00
CA TRP A 225 29.15 0.43 9.74
C TRP A 225 28.37 0.09 11.01
N LYS A 226 28.99 -0.69 11.94
CA LYS A 226 28.33 -1.05 13.22
C LYS A 226 28.03 0.19 14.08
N LEU A 227 28.94 1.15 14.11
CA LEU A 227 28.74 2.44 14.81
C LEU A 227 27.70 3.31 14.12
N ALA A 228 27.69 3.35 12.80
CA ALA A 228 26.69 4.12 12.02
C ALA A 228 25.28 3.59 12.23
N CYS A 229 25.10 2.26 12.37
CA CYS A 229 23.81 1.62 12.59
C CYS A 229 23.26 1.75 14.03
N ARG A 230 24.11 2.05 15.02
CA ARG A 230 23.69 2.13 16.44
C ARG A 230 22.47 3.02 16.70
N PRO A 231 22.38 4.23 16.12
CA PRO A 231 21.29 5.16 16.39
C PRO A 231 19.99 4.90 15.57
N LEU A 232 19.93 3.84 14.73
CA LEU A 232 18.68 3.48 14.07
C LEU A 232 17.59 3.17 15.10
N SER A 233 16.40 3.74 14.90
CA SER A 233 15.24 3.45 15.76
C SER A 233 14.86 1.98 15.72
N ASN A 234 14.31 1.46 16.83
CA ASN A 234 13.85 0.07 16.87
C ASN A 234 12.73 -0.20 15.84
N GLN A 235 11.90 0.80 15.57
CA GLN A 235 10.87 0.74 14.52
C GLN A 235 11.50 0.55 13.14
N SER A 236 12.48 1.39 12.76
CA SER A 236 13.15 1.26 11.45
C SER A 236 13.85 -0.10 11.30
N ARG A 237 14.45 -0.60 12.37
CA ARG A 237 15.07 -1.94 12.36
C ARG A 237 14.03 -3.05 12.19
N LEU A 238 12.91 -2.96 12.92
CA LEU A 238 11.82 -3.95 12.79
C LEU A 238 11.30 -3.96 11.35
N VAL A 239 11.01 -2.80 10.77
CA VAL A 239 10.55 -2.67 9.38
C VAL A 239 11.55 -3.27 8.40
N LEU A 240 12.84 -2.94 8.50
CA LEU A 240 13.87 -3.43 7.58
C LEU A 240 14.08 -4.94 7.68
N ILE A 241 14.17 -5.49 8.91
CA ILE A 241 14.34 -6.94 9.12
C ILE A 241 13.13 -7.70 8.60
N SER A 242 11.93 -7.29 9.00
CA SER A 242 10.70 -7.98 8.59
C SER A 242 10.47 -7.88 7.07
N THR A 243 10.77 -6.72 6.46
CA THR A 243 10.72 -6.56 5.00
C THR A 243 11.70 -7.53 4.31
N ALA A 244 12.95 -7.60 4.76
CA ALA A 244 13.93 -8.50 4.18
C ALA A 244 13.51 -9.98 4.33
N CYS A 245 13.00 -10.39 5.50
CA CYS A 245 12.49 -11.74 5.72
C CYS A 245 11.32 -12.07 4.78
N ILE A 246 10.32 -11.18 4.67
CA ILE A 246 9.15 -11.39 3.80
C ILE A 246 9.58 -11.51 2.33
N LEU A 247 10.48 -10.64 1.87
CA LEU A 247 10.96 -10.67 0.50
C LEU A 247 11.76 -11.95 0.20
N LEU A 248 12.65 -12.37 1.09
CA LEU A 248 13.44 -13.59 0.89
C LEU A 248 12.56 -14.85 0.91
N VAL A 249 11.79 -15.03 1.97
CA VAL A 249 10.93 -16.21 2.13
C VAL A 249 9.84 -16.23 1.06
N GLY A 250 9.21 -15.08 0.80
CA GLY A 250 8.15 -14.97 -0.20
C GLY A 250 8.63 -15.26 -1.62
N THR A 251 9.82 -14.76 -2.00
CA THR A 251 10.42 -15.03 -3.31
C THR A 251 10.76 -16.51 -3.48
N LEU A 252 11.38 -17.12 -2.47
CA LEU A 252 11.73 -18.54 -2.52
C LEU A 252 10.50 -19.43 -2.61
N LEU A 253 9.46 -19.16 -1.81
CA LEU A 253 8.23 -19.92 -1.85
C LEU A 253 7.48 -19.75 -3.17
N ALA A 254 7.37 -18.51 -3.68
CA ALA A 254 6.73 -18.24 -4.97
C ALA A 254 7.48 -18.95 -6.12
N TRP A 255 8.81 -18.93 -6.10
CA TRP A 255 9.62 -19.62 -7.08
C TRP A 255 9.44 -21.14 -7.01
N LEU A 256 9.51 -21.74 -5.80
CA LEU A 256 9.37 -23.20 -5.62
C LEU A 256 7.99 -23.71 -6.01
N LEU A 257 6.93 -22.92 -5.79
CA LEU A 257 5.56 -23.33 -6.13
C LEU A 257 5.25 -23.18 -7.62
N GLU A 258 5.96 -22.28 -8.33
CA GLU A 258 5.60 -21.90 -9.70
C GLU A 258 6.66 -22.32 -10.73
N MET A 259 7.84 -22.82 -10.31
CA MET A 259 8.98 -23.11 -11.22
C MET A 259 8.66 -24.13 -12.31
N ASP A 260 7.73 -25.05 -12.07
CA ASP A 260 7.33 -26.09 -13.02
C ASP A 260 6.09 -25.70 -13.86
N ASN A 261 5.44 -24.57 -13.55
CA ASN A 261 4.26 -24.12 -14.26
C ASN A 261 4.63 -23.48 -15.61
N SER A 262 4.48 -24.24 -16.70
CA SER A 262 4.79 -23.78 -18.06
C SER A 262 3.90 -22.63 -18.57
N LYS A 263 2.76 -22.35 -17.89
CA LYS A 263 1.83 -21.27 -18.26
C LYS A 263 2.27 -19.91 -17.70
N THR A 264 3.23 -19.90 -16.77
CA THR A 264 3.72 -18.69 -16.10
C THR A 264 5.24 -18.57 -16.24
N ILE A 265 6.02 -19.12 -15.31
CA ILE A 265 7.49 -18.97 -15.29
C ILE A 265 8.28 -20.21 -15.69
N GLY A 266 7.65 -21.40 -15.81
CA GLY A 266 8.34 -22.66 -16.03
C GLY A 266 9.15 -22.75 -17.32
N THR A 267 8.82 -21.96 -18.35
CA THR A 267 9.57 -21.90 -19.62
C THR A 267 10.79 -20.96 -19.57
N LEU A 268 10.93 -20.17 -18.50
CA LEU A 268 12.01 -19.20 -18.34
C LEU A 268 13.26 -19.86 -17.75
N ASN A 269 14.43 -19.25 -17.96
CA ASN A 269 15.63 -19.70 -17.26
C ASN A 269 15.58 -19.38 -15.77
N VAL A 270 16.35 -20.09 -14.95
CA VAL A 270 16.31 -19.96 -13.47
C VAL A 270 16.49 -18.53 -12.98
N TRP A 271 17.36 -17.73 -13.62
CA TRP A 271 17.56 -16.35 -13.25
C TRP A 271 16.32 -15.49 -13.50
N GLN A 272 15.69 -15.67 -14.66
CA GLN A 272 14.43 -14.97 -14.99
C GLN A 272 13.28 -15.43 -14.09
N GLN A 273 13.18 -16.73 -13.78
CA GLN A 273 12.20 -17.25 -12.81
C GLN A 273 12.34 -16.58 -11.45
N LEU A 274 13.57 -16.49 -10.93
CA LEU A 274 13.86 -15.82 -9.65
C LEU A 274 13.54 -14.32 -9.70
N MET A 275 13.86 -13.64 -10.80
CA MET A 275 13.57 -12.23 -10.98
C MET A 275 12.06 -11.96 -11.00
N VAL A 276 11.28 -12.76 -11.74
CA VAL A 276 9.82 -12.66 -11.80
C VAL A 276 9.20 -12.99 -10.44
N SER A 277 9.65 -14.05 -9.75
CA SER A 277 9.17 -14.40 -8.41
C SER A 277 9.50 -13.33 -7.37
N PHE A 278 10.68 -12.69 -7.47
CA PHE A 278 11.03 -11.54 -6.65
C PHE A 278 10.09 -10.36 -6.92
N PHE A 279 9.89 -10.02 -8.21
CA PHE A 279 8.97 -8.95 -8.58
C PHE A 279 7.55 -9.21 -8.05
N GLN A 280 7.04 -10.45 -8.21
CA GLN A 280 5.71 -10.82 -7.69
C GLN A 280 5.64 -10.66 -6.16
N THR A 281 6.65 -11.09 -5.42
CA THR A 281 6.69 -10.89 -3.96
C THR A 281 6.75 -9.41 -3.58
N VAL A 282 7.46 -8.58 -4.35
CA VAL A 282 7.51 -7.14 -4.13
C VAL A 282 6.16 -6.49 -4.42
N THR A 283 5.50 -6.84 -5.53
CA THR A 283 4.22 -6.27 -5.92
C THR A 283 3.08 -6.63 -4.94
N MET A 284 3.13 -7.82 -4.33
CA MET A 284 2.17 -8.21 -3.26
C MET A 284 2.22 -7.29 -2.05
N ARG A 285 3.27 -6.48 -1.89
CA ARG A 285 3.33 -5.43 -0.85
C ARG A 285 2.56 -4.18 -1.23
N THR A 286 1.34 -4.38 -1.71
CA THR A 286 0.36 -3.36 -2.05
C THR A 286 0.77 -2.46 -3.23
N ALA A 287 1.28 -3.05 -4.32
CA ALA A 287 1.72 -2.26 -5.47
C ALA A 287 0.90 -2.49 -6.75
N GLY A 288 0.36 -3.69 -6.97
CA GLY A 288 -0.65 -3.95 -8.01
C GLY A 288 -0.14 -4.29 -9.41
N PHE A 289 1.17 -4.23 -9.66
CA PHE A 289 1.71 -4.60 -10.97
C PHE A 289 1.83 -6.11 -11.14
N ALA A 290 1.52 -6.63 -12.33
CA ALA A 290 1.56 -8.04 -12.65
C ALA A 290 2.54 -8.33 -13.80
N THR A 291 3.49 -9.24 -13.57
CA THR A 291 4.35 -9.80 -14.63
C THR A 291 3.98 -11.23 -14.99
N ILE A 292 2.99 -11.83 -14.32
CA ILE A 292 2.35 -13.11 -14.64
C ILE A 292 0.83 -12.96 -14.62
N SER A 293 0.13 -13.89 -15.26
CA SER A 293 -1.34 -13.97 -15.15
C SER A 293 -1.73 -14.84 -13.95
N TYR A 294 -2.47 -14.27 -13.00
CA TYR A 294 -2.94 -14.99 -11.80
C TYR A 294 -4.00 -16.03 -12.10
N THR A 295 -4.71 -15.91 -13.24
CA THR A 295 -5.65 -16.94 -13.73
C THR A 295 -4.94 -18.20 -14.19
N LYS A 296 -3.64 -18.10 -14.55
CA LYS A 296 -2.79 -19.20 -15.02
C LYS A 296 -1.84 -19.73 -13.94
N ALA A 297 -1.70 -19.00 -12.84
CA ALA A 297 -0.88 -19.40 -11.72
C ALA A 297 -1.53 -20.55 -10.94
N ASP A 298 -0.72 -21.37 -10.30
CA ASP A 298 -1.20 -22.48 -9.50
C ASP A 298 -2.01 -22.04 -8.29
N PHE A 299 -2.94 -22.86 -7.86
CA PHE A 299 -3.80 -22.60 -6.72
C PHE A 299 -3.00 -22.30 -5.44
N SER A 300 -1.95 -23.08 -5.19
CA SER A 300 -1.05 -22.91 -4.04
C SER A 300 -0.31 -21.55 -4.08
N THR A 301 0.11 -21.13 -5.26
CA THR A 301 0.76 -19.84 -5.50
C THR A 301 -0.20 -18.68 -5.25
N ASN A 302 -1.45 -18.80 -5.72
CA ASN A 302 -2.47 -17.78 -5.45
C ASN A 302 -2.81 -17.67 -3.96
N LEU A 303 -2.86 -18.79 -3.21
CA LEU A 303 -3.02 -18.76 -1.75
C LEU A 303 -1.82 -18.08 -1.05
N LEU A 304 -0.59 -18.39 -1.47
CA LEU A 304 0.61 -17.72 -0.97
C LEU A 304 0.54 -16.21 -1.22
N PHE A 305 0.15 -15.80 -2.43
CA PHE A 305 0.01 -14.38 -2.77
C PHE A 305 -1.06 -13.69 -1.92
N MET A 306 -2.21 -14.31 -1.66
CA MET A 306 -3.21 -13.75 -0.76
C MET A 306 -2.67 -13.52 0.65
N ILE A 307 -1.87 -14.43 1.20
CA ILE A 307 -1.19 -14.26 2.49
C ILE A 307 -0.20 -13.10 2.45
N GLN A 308 0.59 -12.98 1.37
CA GLN A 308 1.55 -11.89 1.19
C GLN A 308 0.85 -10.52 1.06
N MET A 309 -0.28 -10.44 0.33
CA MET A 309 -1.07 -9.21 0.17
C MET A 309 -1.54 -8.62 1.50
N ILE A 310 -1.93 -9.47 2.47
CA ILE A 310 -2.40 -9.03 3.79
C ILE A 310 -1.30 -8.23 4.52
N ILE A 311 -0.01 -8.57 4.30
CA ILE A 311 1.12 -7.93 4.95
C ILE A 311 1.65 -6.80 4.07
N GLY A 312 1.16 -5.59 4.28
CA GLY A 312 1.56 -4.40 3.53
C GLY A 312 2.93 -3.83 3.89
N GLY A 313 3.09 -2.52 3.72
CA GLY A 313 4.35 -1.83 3.97
C GLY A 313 4.55 -1.34 5.41
N GLY A 314 5.60 -0.52 5.58
CA GLY A 314 5.90 0.16 6.85
C GLY A 314 4.92 1.30 7.16
N PRO A 315 4.77 1.65 8.45
CA PRO A 315 3.92 2.76 8.83
C PRO A 315 4.45 4.09 8.28
N GLY A 316 3.52 4.96 7.86
CA GLY A 316 3.86 6.25 7.27
C GLY A 316 4.46 6.17 5.86
N GLY A 317 4.26 5.06 5.13
CA GLY A 317 4.57 4.91 3.71
C GLY A 317 3.32 5.01 2.82
N THR A 318 3.51 4.80 1.52
CA THR A 318 2.44 4.82 0.50
C THR A 318 1.59 3.55 0.51
N ALA A 319 2.13 2.42 0.95
CA ALA A 319 1.47 1.12 1.02
C ALA A 319 0.29 1.09 2.00
N GLY A 320 -0.80 0.38 1.64
CA GLY A 320 -1.96 0.15 2.50
C GLY A 320 -1.88 -1.15 3.32
N GLY A 321 -2.98 -1.83 3.49
CA GLY A 321 -3.06 -3.11 4.20
C GLY A 321 -2.63 -3.09 5.67
N ILE A 322 -2.46 -4.29 6.26
CA ILE A 322 -1.90 -4.45 7.61
C ILE A 322 -0.42 -4.09 7.57
N LYS A 323 0.01 -3.12 8.38
CA LYS A 323 1.40 -2.67 8.39
C LYS A 323 2.35 -3.80 8.81
N VAL A 324 3.53 -3.83 8.18
CA VAL A 324 4.54 -4.84 8.50
C VAL A 324 4.92 -4.87 10.00
N THR A 325 4.87 -3.72 10.67
CA THR A 325 5.09 -3.64 12.13
C THR A 325 3.99 -4.35 12.91
N THR A 326 2.73 -4.19 12.51
CA THR A 326 1.57 -4.87 13.13
C THR A 326 1.70 -6.39 13.01
N ALA A 327 1.98 -6.89 11.79
CA ALA A 327 2.21 -8.31 11.55
C ALA A 327 3.42 -8.84 12.36
N SER A 328 4.51 -8.06 12.42
CA SER A 328 5.70 -8.44 13.19
C SER A 328 5.44 -8.49 14.70
N ILE A 329 4.65 -7.56 15.24
CA ILE A 329 4.28 -7.56 16.67
C ILE A 329 3.47 -8.82 17.00
N MET A 330 2.53 -9.22 16.14
CA MET A 330 1.74 -10.44 16.34
C MET A 330 2.61 -11.70 16.26
N PHE A 331 3.57 -11.73 15.32
CA PHE A 331 4.54 -12.83 15.27
C PHE A 331 5.42 -12.90 16.53
N LEU A 332 5.87 -11.75 17.05
CA LEU A 332 6.63 -11.67 18.29
C LEU A 332 5.78 -12.07 19.51
N LEU A 333 4.49 -11.71 19.54
CA LEU A 333 3.55 -12.15 20.57
C LEU A 333 3.43 -13.68 20.56
N PHE A 334 3.13 -14.25 19.39
CA PHE A 334 3.04 -15.71 19.23
C PHE A 334 4.33 -16.41 19.70
N LYS A 335 5.50 -15.90 19.30
CA LYS A 335 6.78 -16.43 19.78
C LYS A 335 6.95 -16.29 21.28
N SER A 336 6.52 -15.17 21.88
CA SER A 336 6.62 -14.91 23.33
C SER A 336 5.77 -15.90 24.12
N GLU A 337 4.53 -16.14 23.70
CA GLU A 337 3.62 -17.11 24.30
C GLU A 337 4.18 -18.54 24.24
N LEU A 338 4.66 -18.97 23.06
CA LEU A 338 5.32 -20.29 22.91
C LEU A 338 6.55 -20.46 23.79
N SER A 339 7.23 -19.36 24.13
CA SER A 339 8.43 -19.38 24.98
C SER A 339 8.14 -19.17 26.47
N GLY A 340 6.85 -19.04 26.88
CA GLY A 340 6.42 -18.81 28.25
C GLY A 340 6.86 -17.44 28.82
N ASN A 341 7.13 -16.45 27.97
CA ASN A 341 7.54 -15.12 28.41
C ASN A 341 6.31 -14.27 28.73
N SER A 342 6.36 -13.53 29.84
CA SER A 342 5.28 -12.63 30.29
C SER A 342 5.14 -11.35 29.47
N SER A 343 6.05 -11.05 28.55
CA SER A 343 6.05 -9.81 27.78
C SER A 343 6.67 -9.99 26.40
N VAL A 344 6.15 -9.22 25.44
CA VAL A 344 6.67 -9.19 24.07
C VAL A 344 7.92 -8.32 24.00
N VAL A 345 9.04 -8.93 23.63
CA VAL A 345 10.36 -8.27 23.63
C VAL A 345 10.93 -8.21 22.21
N PHE A 346 11.43 -7.04 21.81
CA PHE A 346 12.23 -6.85 20.61
C PHE A 346 13.54 -6.14 20.97
N ARG A 347 14.69 -6.81 20.71
CA ARG A 347 16.04 -6.28 20.97
C ARG A 347 16.21 -5.71 22.39
N ASN A 348 15.89 -6.49 23.39
CA ASN A 348 15.99 -6.15 24.83
C ASN A 348 15.10 -4.95 25.24
N ARG A 349 14.03 -4.66 24.48
CA ARG A 349 13.01 -3.68 24.86
C ARG A 349 11.62 -4.28 24.82
N ILE A 350 10.86 -4.05 25.88
CA ILE A 350 9.48 -4.52 25.99
C ILE A 350 8.59 -3.64 25.11
N ILE A 351 7.73 -4.29 24.32
CA ILE A 351 6.65 -3.63 23.58
C ILE A 351 5.47 -3.50 24.54
N SER A 352 4.88 -2.30 24.64
CA SER A 352 3.77 -2.04 25.56
C SER A 352 2.55 -2.90 25.24
N ASN A 353 1.85 -3.38 26.26
CA ASN A 353 0.61 -4.16 26.11
C ASN A 353 -0.45 -3.38 25.31
N LYS A 354 -0.52 -2.06 25.47
CA LYS A 354 -1.40 -1.17 24.68
C LYS A 354 -1.12 -1.32 23.17
N THR A 355 0.15 -1.35 22.78
CA THR A 355 0.56 -1.52 21.36
C THR A 355 0.21 -2.92 20.84
N VAL A 356 0.38 -3.95 21.66
CA VAL A 356 0.02 -5.33 21.30
C VAL A 356 -1.49 -5.46 21.09
N LEU A 357 -2.30 -4.93 22.02
CA LEU A 357 -3.77 -4.93 21.89
C LEU A 357 -4.24 -4.12 20.68
N GLN A 358 -3.60 -2.99 20.38
CA GLN A 358 -3.90 -2.22 19.16
C GLN A 358 -3.60 -3.04 17.90
N ALA A 359 -2.46 -3.74 17.86
CA ALA A 359 -2.10 -4.60 16.73
C ALA A 359 -3.13 -5.72 16.51
N PHE A 360 -3.56 -6.37 17.59
CA PHE A 360 -4.59 -7.40 17.56
C PHE A 360 -5.94 -6.85 17.05
N THR A 361 -6.37 -5.69 17.57
CA THR A 361 -7.63 -5.04 17.16
C THR A 361 -7.63 -4.70 15.66
N VAL A 362 -6.49 -4.21 15.14
CA VAL A 362 -6.33 -3.91 13.69
C VAL A 362 -6.53 -5.15 12.85
N ILE A 363 -5.88 -6.27 13.22
CA ILE A 363 -5.98 -7.52 12.46
C ILE A 363 -7.39 -8.08 12.52
N LEU A 364 -8.00 -8.11 13.71
CA LEU A 364 -9.36 -8.61 13.87
C LEU A 364 -10.36 -7.80 13.03
N PHE A 365 -10.29 -6.47 13.09
CA PHE A 365 -11.14 -5.61 12.27
C PHE A 365 -10.93 -5.84 10.77
N PHE A 366 -9.66 -5.95 10.33
CA PHE A 366 -9.32 -6.21 8.94
C PHE A 366 -9.93 -7.53 8.45
N LEU A 367 -9.77 -8.61 9.20
CA LEU A 367 -10.32 -9.93 8.87
C LEU A 367 -11.86 -9.92 8.87
N THR A 368 -12.48 -9.20 9.82
CA THR A 368 -13.94 -9.05 9.86
C THR A 368 -14.46 -8.33 8.62
N MET A 369 -13.84 -7.21 8.22
CA MET A 369 -14.25 -6.48 7.03
C MET A 369 -14.02 -7.28 5.74
N LEU A 370 -12.91 -8.03 5.66
CA LEU A 370 -12.64 -8.95 4.56
C LEU A 370 -13.75 -10.01 4.47
N PHE A 371 -14.09 -10.65 5.59
CA PHE A 371 -15.10 -11.70 5.63
C PHE A 371 -16.48 -11.17 5.21
N VAL A 372 -16.91 -10.04 5.78
CA VAL A 372 -18.19 -9.41 5.44
C VAL A 372 -18.25 -9.05 3.95
N GLY A 373 -17.19 -8.40 3.44
CA GLY A 373 -17.14 -8.04 2.02
C GLY A 373 -17.17 -9.26 1.09
N TYR A 374 -16.42 -10.31 1.44
CA TYR A 374 -16.38 -11.55 0.67
C TYR A 374 -17.75 -12.26 0.64
N VAL A 375 -18.44 -12.36 1.78
CA VAL A 375 -19.79 -12.97 1.83
C VAL A 375 -20.78 -12.20 0.96
N ILE A 376 -20.76 -10.86 1.01
CA ILE A 376 -21.64 -10.05 0.15
C ILE A 376 -21.31 -10.26 -1.34
N LEU A 377 -20.02 -10.39 -1.69
CA LEU A 377 -19.60 -10.64 -3.07
C LEU A 377 -20.07 -12.03 -3.56
N LEU A 378 -19.99 -13.05 -2.73
CA LEU A 378 -20.49 -14.40 -3.07
C LEU A 378 -22.00 -14.40 -3.38
N GLU A 379 -22.79 -13.74 -2.52
CA GLU A 379 -24.25 -13.67 -2.69
C GLU A 379 -24.66 -12.82 -3.92
N THR A 380 -23.93 -11.75 -4.18
CA THR A 380 -24.27 -10.82 -5.26
C THR A 380 -23.73 -11.24 -6.63
N ASN A 381 -22.70 -12.11 -6.69
CA ASN A 381 -22.08 -12.58 -7.92
C ASN A 381 -21.95 -14.13 -7.98
N PRO A 382 -23.07 -14.87 -7.91
CA PRO A 382 -23.05 -16.33 -7.75
C PRO A 382 -22.43 -17.09 -8.94
N ASN A 383 -22.33 -16.46 -10.10
CA ASN A 383 -21.78 -17.06 -11.32
C ASN A 383 -20.25 -16.97 -11.41
N LEU A 384 -19.59 -16.26 -10.47
CA LEU A 384 -18.17 -16.06 -10.47
C LEU A 384 -17.47 -17.07 -9.54
N LEU A 385 -16.22 -17.40 -9.85
CA LEU A 385 -15.44 -18.36 -9.06
C LEU A 385 -15.19 -17.85 -7.64
N PRO A 386 -15.56 -18.61 -6.59
CA PRO A 386 -15.36 -18.18 -5.19
C PRO A 386 -13.91 -17.80 -4.86
N LEU A 387 -12.92 -18.55 -5.39
CA LEU A 387 -11.51 -18.25 -5.19
C LEU A 387 -11.12 -16.89 -5.79
N ALA A 388 -11.60 -16.60 -7.00
CA ALA A 388 -11.31 -15.32 -7.66
C ALA A 388 -11.96 -14.15 -6.91
N LEU A 389 -13.17 -14.33 -6.38
CA LEU A 389 -13.84 -13.36 -5.51
C LEU A 389 -13.07 -13.13 -4.19
N LEU A 390 -12.53 -14.20 -3.58
CA LEU A 390 -11.70 -14.10 -2.39
C LEU A 390 -10.40 -13.34 -2.69
N PHE A 391 -9.72 -13.69 -3.80
CA PHE A 391 -8.49 -13.03 -4.26
C PHE A 391 -8.72 -11.52 -4.48
N GLU A 392 -9.81 -11.16 -5.15
CA GLU A 392 -10.22 -9.78 -5.38
C GLU A 392 -10.52 -9.03 -4.08
N SER A 393 -11.24 -9.69 -3.15
CA SER A 393 -11.57 -9.11 -1.83
C SER A 393 -10.33 -8.83 -1.00
N VAL A 394 -9.37 -9.78 -0.98
CA VAL A 394 -8.08 -9.62 -0.30
C VAL A 394 -7.28 -8.51 -0.94
N SER A 395 -7.20 -8.50 -2.28
CA SER A 395 -6.51 -7.46 -3.04
C SER A 395 -7.07 -6.07 -2.77
N ALA A 396 -8.41 -5.95 -2.73
CA ALA A 396 -9.11 -4.70 -2.48
C ALA A 396 -8.85 -4.15 -1.07
N ILE A 397 -9.10 -4.96 -0.03
CA ILE A 397 -8.94 -4.49 1.37
C ILE A 397 -7.48 -4.29 1.76
N ALA A 398 -6.58 -5.08 1.19
CA ALA A 398 -5.14 -4.88 1.36
C ALA A 398 -4.61 -3.74 0.48
N THR A 399 -5.43 -3.18 -0.42
CA THR A 399 -5.05 -2.16 -1.41
C THR A 399 -3.85 -2.58 -2.27
N VAL A 400 -3.87 -3.81 -2.78
CA VAL A 400 -2.79 -4.36 -3.59
C VAL A 400 -2.99 -4.10 -5.07
N GLY A 401 -4.19 -4.41 -5.61
CA GLY A 401 -4.55 -4.09 -7.00
C GLY A 401 -4.33 -5.20 -8.02
N VAL A 402 -3.78 -6.33 -7.62
CA VAL A 402 -3.72 -7.50 -8.51
C VAL A 402 -5.09 -8.17 -8.58
N SER A 403 -5.44 -8.69 -9.75
CA SER A 403 -6.73 -9.33 -10.02
C SER A 403 -6.54 -10.62 -10.81
N MET A 404 -7.49 -11.53 -10.67
CA MET A 404 -7.67 -12.68 -11.55
C MET A 404 -8.59 -12.32 -12.73
N ASP A 405 -8.44 -11.12 -13.29
CA ASP A 405 -9.23 -10.56 -14.39
C ASP A 405 -10.75 -10.47 -14.08
N LEU A 406 -11.10 -10.39 -12.79
CA LEU A 406 -12.50 -10.46 -12.32
C LEU A 406 -13.16 -9.08 -12.25
N THR A 407 -12.41 -8.00 -11.97
CA THR A 407 -12.92 -6.66 -11.70
C THR A 407 -13.96 -6.16 -12.71
N PRO A 408 -13.74 -6.29 -14.04
CA PRO A 408 -14.71 -5.84 -15.04
C PRO A 408 -16.04 -6.59 -15.01
N SER A 409 -16.02 -7.87 -14.56
CA SER A 409 -17.17 -8.78 -14.55
C SER A 409 -18.07 -8.61 -13.32
N LEU A 410 -17.68 -7.79 -12.35
CA LEU A 410 -18.45 -7.52 -11.15
C LEU A 410 -19.72 -6.73 -11.46
N ASN A 411 -20.82 -7.15 -10.84
CA ASN A 411 -22.07 -6.39 -10.88
C ASN A 411 -21.95 -5.06 -10.10
N THR A 412 -22.97 -4.20 -10.20
CA THR A 412 -22.98 -2.88 -9.56
C THR A 412 -22.75 -2.96 -8.03
N ILE A 413 -23.41 -3.90 -7.35
CA ILE A 413 -23.26 -4.07 -5.90
C ILE A 413 -21.85 -4.55 -5.57
N GLY A 414 -21.31 -5.52 -6.31
CA GLY A 414 -19.94 -6.01 -6.14
C GLY A 414 -18.91 -4.89 -6.29
N ARG A 415 -19.08 -3.99 -7.26
CA ARG A 415 -18.21 -2.83 -7.43
C ARG A 415 -18.25 -1.88 -6.23
N PHE A 416 -19.44 -1.62 -5.64
CA PHE A 416 -19.54 -0.81 -4.42
C PHE A 416 -18.88 -1.48 -3.23
N VAL A 417 -19.00 -2.80 -3.08
CA VAL A 417 -18.32 -3.56 -2.01
C VAL A 417 -16.80 -3.46 -2.15
N ILE A 418 -16.26 -3.66 -3.36
CA ILE A 418 -14.83 -3.53 -3.62
C ILE A 418 -14.35 -2.10 -3.34
N MET A 419 -15.08 -1.07 -3.79
CA MET A 419 -14.75 0.33 -3.48
C MET A 419 -14.72 0.60 -1.96
N ALA A 420 -15.68 0.05 -1.20
CA ALA A 420 -15.71 0.18 0.25
C ALA A 420 -14.51 -0.53 0.91
N LEU A 421 -14.15 -1.74 0.46
CA LEU A 421 -12.97 -2.46 0.95
C LEU A 421 -11.68 -1.70 0.66
N MET A 422 -11.49 -1.16 -0.55
CA MET A 422 -10.34 -0.32 -0.92
C MET A 422 -10.23 0.91 -0.01
N PHE A 423 -11.35 1.59 0.22
CA PHE A 423 -11.40 2.78 1.07
C PHE A 423 -11.05 2.47 2.54
N ILE A 424 -11.63 1.40 3.12
CA ILE A 424 -11.33 0.94 4.49
C ILE A 424 -9.86 0.55 4.62
N GLY A 425 -9.32 -0.18 3.64
CA GLY A 425 -7.93 -0.59 3.60
C GLY A 425 -6.96 0.59 3.55
N ARG A 426 -7.29 1.64 2.81
CA ARG A 426 -6.46 2.84 2.64
C ARG A 426 -6.48 3.76 3.84
N VAL A 427 -7.66 4.13 4.32
CA VAL A 427 -7.83 5.04 5.47
C VAL A 427 -7.28 4.41 6.75
N GLY A 428 -7.30 3.10 6.81
CA GLY A 428 -6.80 2.29 7.92
C GLY A 428 -7.87 1.97 8.96
N PRO A 429 -7.85 0.73 9.48
CA PRO A 429 -8.87 0.21 10.39
C PRO A 429 -9.10 1.07 11.62
N ILE A 430 -8.03 1.51 12.28
CA ILE A 430 -8.11 2.34 13.49
C ILE A 430 -8.76 3.69 13.19
N THR A 431 -8.42 4.32 12.07
CA THR A 431 -8.96 5.63 11.69
C THR A 431 -10.46 5.54 11.41
N VAL A 432 -10.90 4.48 10.71
CA VAL A 432 -12.32 4.23 10.46
C VAL A 432 -13.06 4.01 11.77
N LEU A 433 -12.58 3.11 12.64
CA LEU A 433 -13.18 2.85 13.94
C LEU A 433 -13.30 4.13 14.78
N LEU A 434 -12.23 4.92 14.89
CA LEU A 434 -12.22 6.15 15.69
C LEU A 434 -13.09 7.26 15.09
N SER A 435 -13.31 7.27 13.76
CA SER A 435 -14.22 8.23 13.12
C SER A 435 -15.69 7.94 13.45
N LEU A 436 -16.03 6.67 13.72
CA LEU A 436 -17.38 6.21 14.06
C LEU A 436 -17.67 6.28 15.58
N MET A 437 -16.62 6.23 16.41
CA MET A 437 -16.78 6.24 17.87
C MET A 437 -16.78 7.65 18.43
N THR A 438 -17.85 8.05 19.09
CA THR A 438 -17.88 9.19 20.01
C THR A 438 -17.26 8.78 21.36
N LYS A 439 -15.99 9.09 21.57
CA LYS A 439 -15.28 8.74 22.81
C LYS A 439 -15.83 9.54 23.99
N LYS A 440 -16.57 8.87 24.89
CA LYS A 440 -16.67 9.28 26.30
C LYS A 440 -15.74 8.35 27.09
N GLU A 441 -14.60 8.85 27.53
CA GLU A 441 -13.78 8.12 28.51
C GLU A 441 -14.57 8.02 29.82
N LYS A 442 -15.12 6.86 30.09
CA LYS A 442 -15.59 6.50 31.43
C LYS A 442 -14.35 6.01 32.19
N GLN A 443 -13.87 6.79 33.14
CA GLN A 443 -12.87 6.36 34.13
C GLN A 443 -13.55 5.45 35.18
N VAL A 444 -13.97 4.26 34.77
CA VAL A 444 -14.46 3.25 35.68
C VAL A 444 -13.45 2.11 35.63
N SER A 445 -12.84 1.78 36.75
CA SER A 445 -12.02 0.57 36.91
C SER A 445 -12.89 -0.53 37.48
N TYR A 446 -12.88 -1.71 36.83
CA TYR A 446 -13.55 -2.91 37.30
C TYR A 446 -12.54 -3.84 37.96
N SER A 447 -13.00 -4.66 38.91
CA SER A 447 -12.18 -5.70 39.50
C SER A 447 -11.81 -6.77 38.45
N PRO A 448 -10.57 -7.28 38.47
CA PRO A 448 -10.19 -8.38 37.58
C PRO A 448 -10.95 -9.66 37.90
N THR A 449 -11.23 -10.45 36.87
CA THR A 449 -11.76 -11.81 37.01
C THR A 449 -10.99 -12.75 36.12
N ASP A 450 -10.81 -14.00 36.54
CA ASP A 450 -10.12 -15.03 35.78
C ASP A 450 -11.15 -15.79 34.92
N ILE A 451 -10.89 -15.83 33.62
CA ILE A 451 -11.65 -16.64 32.66
C ILE A 451 -10.68 -17.60 31.99
N SER A 452 -11.00 -18.89 32.03
CA SER A 452 -10.16 -19.91 31.39
C SER A 452 -10.18 -19.71 29.86
N VAL A 453 -9.00 -19.72 29.28
CA VAL A 453 -8.79 -19.77 27.83
C VAL A 453 -8.29 -21.16 27.51
N GLY A 454 -8.96 -21.88 26.58
CA GLY A 454 -8.70 -23.28 26.24
C GLY A 454 -7.32 -23.55 25.63
#